data_bdab03e54dcc22dced1531abab1f0702
#
_entry.id   bdab03e54dcc22dced1531abab1f0702
#
_cell.length_a   1.000
_cell.length_b   1.000
_cell.length_c   1.000
_cell.angle_alpha   90.00
_cell.angle_beta   90.00
_cell.angle_gamma   90.00
#
_symmetry.space_group_name_H-M   'P 1'
#
loop_
_entity.id
_entity.type
_entity.pdbx_description
1 polymer ?
#
loop_
_entity_poly.entity_id
_entity_poly.type
_entity_poly.pdbx_seq_one_letter_code
_entity_poly.pdbx_strand_id
1 'polypeptide(L)'
;MSLAVWPWLTLLTLIGFGGLTLFGGSLVPQIDGDWWPVAGNPVLGEYTDDKQEPVDFAIWRAADGTWQLWSCIRHTKCGGNTRLFYRWEGRHLTDPDWKPMGIAMEADPALGESKGGLQAPYVFKEKDRYFMVYGDWNRICLAQSKDGKSFQRVLNQRGQPDLFSGPYENSRDPMVLKIGNIYYCYYMGHKKGAEYQSAIFCRTSHDLEQWSEPMMVSAGGYAARQTNWFGGDAECPFVLEKDGLFYLFRNQLYGRNNLNTQYASPNPLNFGVGDDRHRIGALPVAAPEIVFHQGRYYMAALKPTLDGIRIARLRWVKP
;
A
#
# COMPACT_ATOMS: atom_id res chain seq x y z
N MET A 1 31.68 70.63 -25.37
CA MET A 1 31.91 70.12 -24.02
C MET A 1 31.02 68.86 -23.85
N SER A 2 31.64 67.70 -24.02
CA SER A 2 30.99 66.38 -23.97
C SER A 2 31.46 65.72 -22.69
N LEU A 3 30.53 65.34 -21.81
CA LEU A 3 30.80 64.57 -20.61
C LEU A 3 30.39 63.10 -20.88
N ALA A 4 31.38 62.23 -20.90
CA ALA A 4 31.21 60.79 -20.99
C ALA A 4 30.81 60.20 -19.64
N VAL A 5 29.73 59.41 -19.59
CA VAL A 5 29.28 58.63 -18.44
C VAL A 5 29.68 57.18 -18.68
N TRP A 6 30.49 56.62 -17.79
CA TRP A 6 30.90 55.22 -17.78
C TRP A 6 29.85 54.39 -17.01
N PRO A 7 29.42 53.20 -17.49
CA PRO A 7 28.59 52.31 -16.71
C PRO A 7 29.47 51.34 -15.90
N TRP A 8 29.17 51.23 -14.60
CA TRP A 8 29.73 50.23 -13.70
C TRP A 8 29.09 48.87 -14.00
N LEU A 9 29.91 47.91 -14.45
CA LEU A 9 29.55 46.48 -14.50
C LEU A 9 29.72 45.89 -13.10
N THR A 10 28.62 45.55 -12.45
CA THR A 10 28.60 44.75 -11.22
C THR A 10 28.66 43.26 -11.64
N LEU A 11 29.76 42.61 -11.36
CA LEU A 11 29.95 41.19 -11.54
C LEU A 11 29.25 40.46 -10.37
N LEU A 12 28.06 39.86 -10.61
CA LEU A 12 27.43 38.96 -9.68
C LEU A 12 28.09 37.58 -9.81
N THR A 13 28.93 37.23 -8.85
CA THR A 13 29.46 35.89 -8.65
C THR A 13 28.34 35.01 -8.07
N LEU A 14 27.71 34.21 -8.91
CA LEU A 14 26.86 33.10 -8.49
C LEU A 14 27.74 32.02 -7.87
N ILE A 15 27.80 31.98 -6.52
CA ILE A 15 28.34 30.83 -5.80
C ILE A 15 27.24 29.77 -5.82
N GLY A 16 27.33 28.85 -6.78
CA GLY A 16 26.54 27.63 -6.81
C GLY A 16 26.97 26.68 -5.66
N PHE A 17 26.23 26.67 -4.58
CA PHE A 17 26.29 25.56 -3.63
C PHE A 17 25.66 24.32 -4.31
N GLY A 18 26.42 23.63 -5.11
CA GLY A 18 26.15 22.28 -5.53
C GLY A 18 26.40 21.34 -4.35
N GLY A 19 25.40 21.18 -3.47
CA GLY A 19 25.41 20.09 -2.52
C GLY A 19 25.38 18.77 -3.31
N LEU A 20 26.53 18.09 -3.47
CA LEU A 20 26.55 16.68 -3.81
C LEU A 20 25.88 15.93 -2.66
N THR A 21 24.59 15.67 -2.76
CA THR A 21 23.98 14.58 -2.00
C THR A 21 24.57 13.29 -2.55
N LEU A 22 25.56 12.76 -1.85
CA LEU A 22 26.00 11.38 -2.00
C LEU A 22 24.78 10.51 -1.66
N PHE A 23 24.02 10.10 -2.67
CA PHE A 23 23.06 9.02 -2.52
C PHE A 23 23.88 7.78 -2.16
N GLY A 24 23.93 7.42 -0.88
CA GLY A 24 24.40 6.13 -0.43
C GLY A 24 23.64 5.08 -1.24
N GLY A 25 24.34 4.02 -1.71
CA GLY A 25 23.70 2.97 -2.51
C GLY A 25 22.44 2.48 -1.83
N SER A 26 21.41 2.12 -2.61
CA SER A 26 20.13 1.62 -2.09
C SER A 26 20.36 0.42 -1.18
N LEU A 27 19.69 0.43 -0.01
CA LEU A 27 19.68 -0.73 0.88
C LEU A 27 18.70 -1.78 0.34
N VAL A 28 18.94 -3.04 0.69
CA VAL A 28 18.05 -4.16 0.32
C VAL A 28 17.36 -4.68 1.57
N PRO A 29 16.01 -4.82 1.57
CA PRO A 29 15.30 -5.40 2.69
C PRO A 29 15.55 -6.91 2.79
N GLN A 30 15.77 -7.41 4.00
CA GLN A 30 15.94 -8.84 4.29
C GLN A 30 15.14 -9.23 5.52
N ILE A 31 14.52 -10.41 5.49
CA ILE A 31 13.90 -10.98 6.69
C ILE A 31 15.00 -11.31 7.70
N ASP A 32 14.78 -10.96 8.97
CA ASP A 32 15.71 -11.11 10.07
C ASP A 32 15.11 -12.02 11.15
N GLY A 33 15.46 -13.31 11.10
CA GLY A 33 14.98 -14.34 12.01
C GLY A 33 13.68 -15.01 11.54
N ASP A 34 12.97 -15.62 12.48
CA ASP A 34 11.79 -16.43 12.23
C ASP A 34 10.51 -15.59 12.08
N TRP A 35 9.55 -16.17 11.40
CA TRP A 35 8.19 -15.67 11.29
C TRP A 35 7.34 -16.16 12.46
N TRP A 36 6.48 -15.29 13.03
CA TRP A 36 5.43 -15.71 13.95
C TRP A 36 4.04 -15.41 13.38
N PRO A 37 3.07 -16.33 13.53
CA PRO A 37 1.70 -16.12 13.07
C PRO A 37 1.00 -15.11 13.99
N VAL A 38 0.21 -14.21 13.41
CA VAL A 38 -0.60 -13.24 14.16
C VAL A 38 -2.10 -13.38 13.90
N ALA A 39 -2.48 -13.86 12.71
CA ALA A 39 -3.88 -14.07 12.34
C ALA A 39 -4.00 -15.38 11.55
N GLY A 40 -5.02 -16.16 11.87
CA GLY A 40 -5.40 -17.37 11.13
C GLY A 40 -6.62 -17.13 10.23
N ASN A 41 -7.09 -18.19 9.56
CA ASN A 41 -8.34 -18.14 8.80
C ASN A 41 -9.52 -18.07 9.77
N PRO A 42 -10.36 -17.02 9.74
CA PRO A 42 -11.37 -16.79 10.77
C PRO A 42 -12.63 -17.63 10.56
N VAL A 43 -13.40 -17.84 11.64
CA VAL A 43 -14.78 -18.33 11.56
C VAL A 43 -15.71 -17.13 11.37
N LEU A 44 -16.49 -17.12 10.29
CA LEU A 44 -17.38 -16.02 9.88
C LEU A 44 -18.86 -16.28 10.15
N GLY A 45 -19.19 -17.30 10.99
CA GLY A 45 -20.58 -17.71 11.22
C GLY A 45 -21.20 -18.27 9.93
N GLU A 46 -22.36 -17.74 9.55
CA GLU A 46 -23.07 -18.14 8.32
C GLU A 46 -22.30 -17.84 7.01
N TYR A 47 -21.37 -16.91 7.04
CA TYR A 47 -20.52 -16.57 5.88
C TYR A 47 -19.29 -17.45 5.73
N THR A 48 -19.07 -18.40 6.66
CA THR A 48 -17.92 -19.30 6.59
C THR A 48 -18.00 -20.20 5.36
N ASP A 49 -16.90 -20.30 4.62
CA ASP A 49 -16.70 -21.23 3.51
C ASP A 49 -15.36 -21.96 3.68
N ASP A 50 -15.28 -23.22 3.25
CA ASP A 50 -14.07 -24.04 3.32
C ASP A 50 -12.95 -23.56 2.38
N LYS A 51 -13.28 -22.71 1.39
CA LYS A 51 -12.36 -22.10 0.44
C LYS A 51 -11.98 -20.67 0.80
N GLN A 52 -12.51 -20.14 1.90
CA GLN A 52 -12.22 -18.76 2.28
C GLN A 52 -10.73 -18.57 2.60
N GLU A 53 -10.20 -17.41 2.26
CA GLU A 53 -8.79 -17.06 2.46
C GLU A 53 -8.68 -15.63 2.95
N PRO A 54 -7.92 -15.37 4.03
CA PRO A 54 -7.46 -14.02 4.36
C PRO A 54 -6.41 -13.60 3.33
N VAL A 55 -6.63 -12.43 2.74
CA VAL A 55 -5.72 -11.79 1.78
C VAL A 55 -5.66 -10.30 2.07
N ASP A 56 -4.73 -9.60 1.50
CA ASP A 56 -4.62 -8.14 1.50
C ASP A 56 -5.11 -7.50 2.82
N PHE A 57 -4.22 -7.05 3.63
CA PHE A 57 -4.51 -6.61 4.99
C PHE A 57 -3.81 -5.29 5.32
N ALA A 58 -4.28 -4.63 6.37
CA ALA A 58 -3.60 -3.51 7.02
C ALA A 58 -3.25 -3.84 8.45
N ILE A 59 -2.16 -3.26 8.96
CA ILE A 59 -1.72 -3.39 10.34
C ILE A 59 -1.34 -2.02 10.89
N TRP A 60 -1.88 -1.65 12.06
CA TRP A 60 -1.62 -0.36 12.69
C TRP A 60 -1.80 -0.41 14.20
N ARG A 61 -1.36 0.65 14.88
CA ARG A 61 -1.57 0.81 16.31
C ARG A 61 -2.74 1.76 16.57
N ALA A 62 -3.76 1.29 17.28
CA ALA A 62 -4.94 2.07 17.66
C ALA A 62 -4.64 3.10 18.78
N ALA A 63 -5.59 4.00 19.07
CA ALA A 63 -5.43 5.07 20.05
C ALA A 63 -5.20 4.56 21.47
N ASP A 64 -5.74 3.42 21.84
CA ASP A 64 -5.54 2.77 23.14
C ASP A 64 -4.21 2.00 23.25
N GLY A 65 -3.42 2.01 22.17
CA GLY A 65 -2.11 1.37 22.11
C GLY A 65 -2.13 -0.09 21.68
N THR A 66 -3.30 -0.70 21.48
CA THR A 66 -3.40 -2.07 20.93
C THR A 66 -3.08 -2.08 19.43
N TRP A 67 -2.60 -3.20 18.95
CA TRP A 67 -2.37 -3.44 17.53
C TRP A 67 -3.63 -3.97 16.88
N GLN A 68 -3.94 -3.45 15.71
CA GLN A 68 -5.07 -3.85 14.89
C GLN A 68 -4.55 -4.47 13.59
N LEU A 69 -5.21 -5.50 13.13
CA LEU A 69 -5.04 -6.10 11.82
C LEU A 69 -6.43 -6.33 11.23
N TRP A 70 -6.69 -5.71 10.07
CA TRP A 70 -7.89 -6.00 9.29
C TRP A 70 -7.48 -6.62 7.97
N SER A 71 -8.13 -7.71 7.59
CA SER A 71 -7.85 -8.40 6.33
C SER A 71 -9.14 -8.55 5.52
N CYS A 72 -9.00 -8.44 4.22
CA CYS A 72 -9.97 -8.90 3.25
C CYS A 72 -10.05 -10.43 3.33
N ILE A 73 -11.21 -10.96 3.64
CA ILE A 73 -11.48 -12.41 3.55
C ILE A 73 -12.25 -12.62 2.25
N ARG A 74 -11.66 -13.36 1.33
CA ARG A 74 -12.28 -13.70 0.04
C ARG A 74 -12.89 -15.11 0.04
N HIS A 75 -13.72 -15.40 -0.97
CA HIS A 75 -14.41 -16.67 -1.15
C HIS A 75 -15.36 -17.01 0.01
N THR A 76 -15.94 -16.01 0.66
CA THR A 76 -16.92 -16.17 1.74
C THR A 76 -18.33 -16.36 1.18
N LYS A 77 -19.28 -16.72 2.04
CA LYS A 77 -20.71 -16.81 1.70
C LYS A 77 -21.48 -15.50 1.85
N CYS A 78 -20.83 -14.34 1.98
CA CYS A 78 -21.52 -13.05 2.10
C CYS A 78 -22.24 -12.60 0.81
N GLY A 79 -22.03 -13.32 -0.29
CA GLY A 79 -22.63 -13.05 -1.60
C GLY A 79 -21.87 -12.02 -2.44
N GLY A 80 -22.39 -11.73 -3.64
CA GLY A 80 -21.75 -10.81 -4.58
C GLY A 80 -20.32 -11.26 -4.94
N ASN A 81 -19.34 -10.38 -4.75
CA ASN A 81 -17.92 -10.66 -4.97
C ASN A 81 -17.25 -11.43 -3.82
N THR A 82 -18.04 -11.89 -2.85
CA THR A 82 -17.65 -12.83 -1.76
C THR A 82 -16.58 -12.33 -0.80
N ARG A 83 -16.45 -11.03 -0.60
CA ARG A 83 -15.41 -10.42 0.24
C ARG A 83 -16.00 -9.53 1.33
N LEU A 84 -15.34 -9.55 2.50
CA LEU A 84 -15.61 -8.68 3.64
C LEU A 84 -14.30 -8.42 4.40
N PHE A 85 -14.32 -7.49 5.36
CA PHE A 85 -13.19 -7.28 6.26
C PHE A 85 -13.45 -7.94 7.61
N TYR A 86 -12.44 -8.69 8.06
CA TYR A 86 -12.37 -9.29 9.40
C TYR A 86 -11.20 -8.70 10.17
N ARG A 87 -11.28 -8.62 11.51
CA ARG A 87 -10.25 -8.00 12.32
C ARG A 87 -9.74 -8.88 13.44
N TRP A 88 -8.44 -8.65 13.77
CA TRP A 88 -7.76 -9.21 14.94
C TRP A 88 -7.13 -8.07 15.73
N GLU A 89 -6.93 -8.31 17.02
CA GLU A 89 -6.33 -7.37 17.95
C GLU A 89 -5.19 -8.03 18.74
N GLY A 90 -4.01 -7.40 18.74
CA GLY A 90 -2.83 -7.80 19.50
C GLY A 90 -2.49 -6.79 20.57
N ARG A 91 -1.92 -7.24 21.67
CA ARG A 91 -1.40 -6.36 22.73
C ARG A 91 -0.05 -5.78 22.34
N HIS A 92 0.85 -6.63 21.82
CA HIS A 92 2.17 -6.22 21.31
C HIS A 92 2.34 -6.73 19.87
N LEU A 93 3.10 -5.99 19.07
CA LEU A 93 3.40 -6.36 17.69
C LEU A 93 4.07 -7.74 17.59
N THR A 94 4.83 -8.11 18.61
CA THR A 94 5.61 -9.35 18.67
C THR A 94 4.88 -10.53 19.29
N ASP A 95 3.63 -10.34 19.75
CA ASP A 95 2.82 -11.44 20.26
C ASP A 95 2.30 -12.30 19.09
N PRO A 96 2.36 -13.61 19.19
CA PRO A 96 1.66 -14.49 18.23
C PRO A 96 0.16 -14.52 18.51
N ASP A 97 -0.59 -15.09 17.58
CA ASP A 97 -2.01 -15.48 17.73
C ASP A 97 -2.90 -14.37 18.31
N TRP A 98 -3.00 -13.25 17.59
CA TRP A 98 -3.83 -12.14 18.00
C TRP A 98 -5.31 -12.53 18.09
N LYS A 99 -5.99 -11.91 19.01
CA LYS A 99 -7.39 -12.20 19.31
C LYS A 99 -8.29 -11.88 18.10
N PRO A 100 -9.08 -12.85 17.59
CA PRO A 100 -10.10 -12.59 16.58
C PRO A 100 -11.21 -11.75 17.19
N MET A 101 -11.64 -10.71 16.48
CA MET A 101 -12.59 -9.70 16.96
C MET A 101 -13.90 -9.66 16.15
N GLY A 102 -14.02 -10.49 15.11
CA GLY A 102 -15.23 -10.59 14.29
C GLY A 102 -15.14 -9.81 12.96
N ILE A 103 -16.24 -9.89 12.21
CA ILE A 103 -16.42 -9.12 10.98
C ILE A 103 -16.38 -7.63 11.33
N ALA A 104 -15.52 -6.91 10.64
CA ALA A 104 -15.26 -5.49 10.90
C ALA A 104 -16.04 -4.58 9.96
N MET A 105 -16.21 -5.00 8.71
CA MET A 105 -16.90 -4.22 7.70
C MET A 105 -17.40 -5.13 6.57
N GLU A 106 -18.61 -4.89 6.14
CA GLU A 106 -19.20 -5.42 4.92
C GLU A 106 -19.48 -4.30 3.94
N ALA A 107 -19.53 -4.62 2.64
CA ALA A 107 -19.95 -3.64 1.63
C ALA A 107 -21.39 -3.19 1.88
N ASP A 108 -21.65 -1.90 1.71
CA ASP A 108 -22.97 -1.31 1.83
C ASP A 108 -23.51 -0.87 0.44
N PRO A 109 -24.35 -1.69 -0.23
CA PRO A 109 -24.93 -1.33 -1.51
C PRO A 109 -25.83 -0.08 -1.46
N ALA A 110 -26.35 0.32 -0.29
CA ALA A 110 -27.13 1.55 -0.17
C ALA A 110 -26.25 2.80 -0.34
N LEU A 111 -24.95 2.68 -0.07
CA LEU A 111 -23.94 3.70 -0.33
C LEU A 111 -23.26 3.53 -1.71
N GLY A 112 -23.78 2.62 -2.56
CA GLY A 112 -23.28 2.35 -3.89
C GLY A 112 -22.05 1.43 -3.92
N GLU A 113 -21.67 0.78 -2.82
CA GLU A 113 -20.62 -0.22 -2.83
C GLU A 113 -21.07 -1.53 -3.49
N SER A 114 -20.14 -2.21 -4.15
CA SER A 114 -20.40 -3.52 -4.76
C SER A 114 -20.61 -4.58 -3.68
N LYS A 115 -21.73 -5.28 -3.68
CA LYS A 115 -21.98 -6.36 -2.71
C LYS A 115 -20.80 -7.32 -2.65
N GLY A 116 -20.24 -7.53 -1.45
CA GLY A 116 -19.07 -8.37 -1.24
C GLY A 116 -17.82 -7.88 -1.99
N GLY A 117 -17.69 -6.58 -2.28
CA GLY A 117 -16.63 -6.01 -3.12
C GLY A 117 -15.44 -5.43 -2.37
N LEU A 118 -15.44 -5.47 -1.03
CA LEU A 118 -14.36 -4.84 -0.24
C LEU A 118 -13.01 -5.54 -0.44
N GLN A 119 -11.96 -4.77 -0.72
CA GLN A 119 -10.62 -5.26 -1.02
C GLN A 119 -9.54 -4.41 -0.33
N ALA A 120 -8.48 -5.08 0.11
CA ALA A 120 -7.20 -4.50 0.49
C ALA A 120 -7.34 -3.18 1.31
N PRO A 121 -7.67 -3.26 2.59
CA PRO A 121 -7.67 -2.08 3.44
C PRO A 121 -6.23 -1.60 3.66
N TYR A 122 -6.02 -0.30 3.75
CA TYR A 122 -4.79 0.32 4.24
C TYR A 122 -5.15 1.42 5.23
N VAL A 123 -4.48 1.47 6.39
CA VAL A 123 -4.79 2.44 7.45
C VAL A 123 -3.57 3.29 7.76
N PHE A 124 -3.77 4.60 7.78
CA PHE A 124 -2.77 5.56 8.23
C PHE A 124 -3.37 6.54 9.24
N LYS A 125 -2.50 7.11 10.07
CA LYS A 125 -2.88 8.11 11.05
C LYS A 125 -2.44 9.49 10.61
N GLU A 126 -3.34 10.45 10.64
CA GLU A 126 -3.06 11.87 10.44
C GLU A 126 -3.60 12.67 11.62
N LYS A 127 -2.68 13.32 12.35
CA LYS A 127 -2.98 14.04 13.60
C LYS A 127 -3.68 13.13 14.62
N ASP A 128 -4.92 13.42 14.96
CA ASP A 128 -5.76 12.71 15.94
C ASP A 128 -6.76 11.72 15.30
N ARG A 129 -6.69 11.51 13.97
CA ARG A 129 -7.61 10.65 13.24
C ARG A 129 -6.88 9.54 12.50
N TYR A 130 -7.59 8.45 12.31
CA TYR A 130 -7.21 7.33 11.45
C TYR A 130 -8.04 7.38 10.18
N PHE A 131 -7.40 7.16 9.06
CA PHE A 131 -8.02 7.04 7.76
C PHE A 131 -7.75 5.66 7.20
N MET A 132 -8.77 5.05 6.62
CA MET A 132 -8.65 3.79 5.91
C MET A 132 -9.04 4.02 4.45
N VAL A 133 -8.08 3.80 3.53
CA VAL A 133 -8.37 3.65 2.12
C VAL A 133 -8.57 2.17 1.82
N TYR A 134 -9.52 1.85 0.95
CA TYR A 134 -9.84 0.47 0.59
C TYR A 134 -10.41 0.39 -0.82
N GLY A 135 -10.30 -0.78 -1.45
CA GLY A 135 -10.94 -1.05 -2.72
C GLY A 135 -12.40 -1.43 -2.56
N ASP A 136 -13.26 -0.94 -3.44
CA ASP A 136 -14.60 -1.46 -3.71
C ASP A 136 -14.66 -1.89 -5.18
N TRP A 137 -14.15 -3.10 -5.43
CA TRP A 137 -14.05 -3.77 -6.73
C TRP A 137 -13.37 -2.97 -7.85
N ASN A 138 -13.88 -1.78 -8.19
CA ASN A 138 -13.35 -0.92 -9.25
C ASN A 138 -12.99 0.50 -8.79
N ARG A 139 -13.16 0.79 -7.51
CA ARG A 139 -13.03 2.14 -6.95
C ARG A 139 -12.20 2.11 -5.68
N ILE A 140 -11.52 3.22 -5.42
CA ILE A 140 -10.87 3.46 -4.14
C ILE A 140 -11.82 4.27 -3.27
N CYS A 141 -12.06 3.81 -2.05
CA CYS A 141 -12.97 4.38 -1.07
C CYS A 141 -12.22 4.85 0.18
N LEU A 142 -12.88 5.68 0.99
CA LEU A 142 -12.34 6.26 2.22
C LEU A 142 -13.27 6.02 3.40
N ALA A 143 -12.68 5.62 4.53
CA ALA A 143 -13.31 5.64 5.84
C ALA A 143 -12.40 6.32 6.87
N GLN A 144 -12.96 6.77 7.97
CA GLN A 144 -12.23 7.43 9.06
C GLN A 144 -12.63 6.87 10.43
N SER A 145 -11.72 7.04 11.40
CA SER A 145 -11.93 6.64 12.78
C SER A 145 -11.24 7.61 13.75
N LYS A 146 -11.78 7.77 14.95
CA LYS A 146 -11.13 8.51 16.04
C LYS A 146 -10.27 7.58 16.90
N ASP A 147 -10.70 6.35 17.08
CA ASP A 147 -10.05 5.37 17.96
C ASP A 147 -9.11 4.40 17.20
N GLY A 148 -9.21 4.33 15.87
CA GLY A 148 -8.50 3.36 15.04
C GLY A 148 -9.07 1.95 15.12
N LYS A 149 -10.31 1.78 15.58
CA LYS A 149 -10.99 0.48 15.71
C LYS A 149 -12.37 0.45 15.07
N SER A 150 -13.06 1.60 15.08
CA SER A 150 -14.42 1.76 14.54
C SER A 150 -14.38 2.77 13.41
N PHE A 151 -14.47 2.28 12.18
CA PHE A 151 -14.39 3.12 10.99
C PHE A 151 -15.77 3.46 10.44
N GLN A 152 -15.94 4.71 10.02
CA GLN A 152 -17.12 5.22 9.34
C GLN A 152 -16.72 5.68 7.96
N ARG A 153 -17.53 5.36 6.95
CA ARG A 153 -17.31 5.80 5.57
C ARG A 153 -17.35 7.32 5.48
N VAL A 154 -16.42 7.90 4.74
CA VAL A 154 -16.41 9.33 4.41
C VAL A 154 -17.17 9.47 3.09
N LEU A 155 -18.31 10.13 3.13
CA LEU A 155 -19.18 10.24 1.95
C LEU A 155 -18.86 11.52 1.17
N ASN A 156 -18.74 11.39 -0.14
CA ASN A 156 -18.62 12.49 -1.07
C ASN A 156 -19.97 13.20 -1.31
N GLN A 157 -20.01 14.20 -2.18
CA GLN A 157 -21.22 14.96 -2.49
C GLN A 157 -22.38 14.10 -3.09
N ARG A 158 -22.07 12.91 -3.60
CA ARG A 158 -23.06 11.97 -4.13
C ARG A 158 -23.59 11.00 -3.05
N GLY A 159 -23.12 11.12 -1.79
CA GLY A 159 -23.45 10.21 -0.71
C GLY A 159 -22.75 8.84 -0.83
N GLN A 160 -21.63 8.75 -1.53
CA GLN A 160 -20.86 7.52 -1.75
C GLN A 160 -19.47 7.63 -1.14
N PRO A 161 -18.84 6.53 -0.70
CA PRO A 161 -17.52 6.58 -0.06
C PRO A 161 -16.35 6.64 -1.04
N ASP A 162 -16.60 6.59 -2.35
CA ASP A 162 -15.57 6.56 -3.36
C ASP A 162 -14.81 7.89 -3.50
N LEU A 163 -13.49 7.79 -3.59
CA LEU A 163 -12.58 8.89 -3.90
C LEU A 163 -12.37 9.01 -5.41
N PHE A 164 -12.02 7.90 -6.05
CA PHE A 164 -11.75 7.84 -7.49
C PHE A 164 -11.73 6.40 -8.01
N SER A 165 -11.68 6.28 -9.34
CA SER A 165 -11.45 5.05 -10.09
C SER A 165 -10.55 5.31 -11.30
N GLY A 166 -10.16 4.24 -12.02
CA GLY A 166 -9.37 4.35 -13.24
C GLY A 166 -7.87 4.67 -13.01
N PRO A 167 -7.10 4.74 -14.11
CA PRO A 167 -7.53 4.72 -15.52
C PRO A 167 -7.87 3.32 -16.05
N TYR A 168 -7.51 2.24 -15.33
CA TYR A 168 -7.87 0.88 -15.68
C TYR A 168 -9.22 0.48 -15.05
N GLU A 169 -9.84 -0.56 -15.58
CA GLU A 169 -11.19 -0.99 -15.20
C GLU A 169 -11.30 -1.44 -13.73
N ASN A 170 -10.20 -1.92 -13.17
CA ASN A 170 -10.12 -2.47 -11.81
C ASN A 170 -9.13 -1.63 -11.02
N SER A 171 -9.61 -0.81 -10.10
CA SER A 171 -8.77 -0.01 -9.20
C SER A 171 -8.90 -0.55 -7.77
N ARG A 172 -7.81 -1.08 -7.19
CA ARG A 172 -7.78 -1.69 -5.86
C ARG A 172 -6.41 -1.61 -5.20
N ASP A 173 -6.27 -2.21 -4.04
CA ASP A 173 -5.04 -2.32 -3.26
C ASP A 173 -4.40 -0.95 -2.98
N PRO A 174 -5.16 0.02 -2.45
CA PRO A 174 -4.62 1.34 -2.21
C PRO A 174 -3.71 1.35 -0.98
N MET A 175 -2.67 2.17 -1.04
CA MET A 175 -1.92 2.61 0.13
C MET A 175 -1.60 4.09 0.03
N VAL A 176 -1.49 4.80 1.15
CA VAL A 176 -1.21 6.23 1.19
C VAL A 176 0.09 6.50 1.94
N LEU A 177 1.01 7.18 1.27
CA LEU A 177 2.20 7.76 1.87
C LEU A 177 2.07 9.29 1.90
N LYS A 178 2.33 9.92 3.04
CA LYS A 178 2.39 11.36 3.14
C LYS A 178 3.84 11.85 3.06
N ILE A 179 4.12 12.73 2.12
CA ILE A 179 5.43 13.36 1.93
C ILE A 179 5.24 14.88 2.03
N GLY A 180 5.77 15.48 3.09
CA GLY A 180 5.49 16.89 3.39
C GLY A 180 4.00 17.13 3.59
N ASN A 181 3.38 17.97 2.76
CA ASN A 181 1.96 18.30 2.79
C ASN A 181 1.14 17.59 1.70
N ILE A 182 1.71 16.58 1.03
CA ILE A 182 1.07 15.90 -0.08
C ILE A 182 0.85 14.43 0.30
N TYR A 183 -0.35 13.93 0.05
CA TYR A 183 -0.70 12.51 0.13
C TYR A 183 -0.49 11.87 -1.24
N TYR A 184 0.21 10.76 -1.29
CA TYR A 184 0.44 9.94 -2.46
C TYR A 184 -0.33 8.64 -2.28
N CYS A 185 -1.39 8.45 -3.04
CA CYS A 185 -2.14 7.20 -3.04
C CYS A 185 -1.65 6.31 -4.17
N TYR A 186 -0.93 5.25 -3.82
CA TYR A 186 -0.54 4.20 -4.75
C TYR A 186 -1.63 3.14 -4.78
N TYR A 187 -1.97 2.65 -5.95
CA TYR A 187 -2.99 1.62 -6.12
C TYR A 187 -2.72 0.82 -7.39
N MET A 188 -3.22 -0.41 -7.41
CA MET A 188 -3.12 -1.21 -8.61
C MET A 188 -4.27 -0.93 -9.56
N GLY A 189 -4.01 -1.05 -10.86
CA GLY A 189 -4.99 -1.09 -11.91
C GLY A 189 -4.77 -2.29 -12.81
N HIS A 190 -5.88 -2.92 -13.24
CA HIS A 190 -5.85 -4.03 -14.18
C HIS A 190 -6.75 -3.75 -15.38
N LYS A 191 -6.23 -3.97 -16.59
CA LYS A 191 -6.97 -3.84 -17.86
C LYS A 191 -6.49 -4.87 -18.87
N LYS A 192 -7.40 -5.75 -19.26
CA LYS A 192 -7.13 -6.75 -20.30
C LYS A 192 -6.79 -6.10 -21.63
N GLY A 193 -5.70 -6.57 -22.26
CA GLY A 193 -5.27 -6.09 -23.58
C GLY A 193 -4.53 -4.75 -23.58
N ALA A 194 -4.28 -4.13 -22.41
CA ALA A 194 -3.36 -3.02 -22.32
C ALA A 194 -1.91 -3.49 -22.50
N GLU A 195 -1.00 -2.59 -22.88
CA GLU A 195 0.44 -2.87 -23.00
C GLU A 195 1.00 -3.47 -21.71
N TYR A 196 0.65 -2.86 -20.57
CA TYR A 196 0.88 -3.40 -19.22
C TYR A 196 -0.49 -3.72 -18.64
N GLN A 197 -0.82 -5.02 -18.58
CA GLN A 197 -2.16 -5.44 -18.13
C GLN A 197 -2.41 -5.17 -16.65
N SER A 198 -1.34 -5.14 -15.85
CA SER A 198 -1.35 -4.66 -14.48
C SER A 198 -0.30 -3.58 -14.30
N ALA A 199 -0.63 -2.57 -13.51
CA ALA A 199 0.28 -1.49 -13.21
C ALA A 199 -0.02 -0.90 -11.83
N ILE A 200 1.01 -0.31 -11.21
CA ILE A 200 0.84 0.56 -10.06
C ILE A 200 0.69 1.99 -10.57
N PHE A 201 -0.40 2.61 -10.17
CA PHE A 201 -0.68 4.02 -10.40
C PHE A 201 -0.50 4.80 -9.10
N CYS A 202 -0.27 6.10 -9.23
CA CYS A 202 -0.28 7.04 -8.12
C CYS A 202 -1.16 8.25 -8.47
N ARG A 203 -1.94 8.69 -7.49
CA ARG A 203 -2.59 10.02 -7.48
C ARG A 203 -2.13 10.79 -6.27
N THR A 204 -2.11 12.10 -6.36
CA THR A 204 -1.70 12.98 -5.25
C THR A 204 -2.85 13.86 -4.80
N SER A 205 -2.85 14.21 -3.50
CA SER A 205 -3.85 15.10 -2.89
C SER A 205 -3.22 15.94 -1.77
N HIS A 206 -3.79 17.12 -1.52
CA HIS A 206 -3.45 17.95 -0.36
C HIS A 206 -4.44 17.81 0.80
N ASP A 207 -5.62 17.26 0.56
CA ASP A 207 -6.77 17.28 1.47
C ASP A 207 -7.50 15.94 1.61
N LEU A 208 -7.09 14.90 0.89
CA LEU A 208 -7.75 13.59 0.77
C LEU A 208 -9.12 13.63 0.05
N GLU A 209 -9.54 14.77 -0.47
CA GLU A 209 -10.80 14.95 -1.20
C GLU A 209 -10.57 15.14 -2.69
N GLN A 210 -9.65 16.06 -3.05
CA GLN A 210 -9.31 16.35 -4.44
C GLN A 210 -8.03 15.59 -4.83
N TRP A 211 -8.13 14.72 -5.83
CA TRP A 211 -7.03 13.89 -6.30
C TRP A 211 -6.60 14.26 -7.72
N SER A 212 -5.30 14.24 -7.97
CA SER A 212 -4.71 14.49 -9.28
C SER A 212 -5.15 13.44 -10.32
N GLU A 213 -4.85 13.70 -11.59
CA GLU A 213 -4.89 12.65 -12.61
C GLU A 213 -3.94 11.49 -12.26
N PRO A 214 -4.27 10.25 -12.69
CA PRO A 214 -3.45 9.09 -12.38
C PRO A 214 -2.14 9.10 -13.16
N MET A 215 -1.05 8.75 -12.49
CA MET A 215 0.24 8.52 -13.10
C MET A 215 0.65 7.06 -12.92
N MET A 216 1.04 6.36 -14.00
CA MET A 216 1.62 5.02 -13.90
C MET A 216 3.04 5.15 -13.36
N VAL A 217 3.32 4.53 -12.22
CA VAL A 217 4.61 4.65 -11.50
C VAL A 217 5.45 3.39 -11.53
N SER A 218 4.84 2.22 -11.79
CA SER A 218 5.52 0.95 -11.97
C SER A 218 4.70 -0.03 -12.78
N ALA A 219 5.29 -0.65 -13.79
CA ALA A 219 4.66 -1.68 -14.62
C ALA A 219 5.71 -2.51 -15.36
N GLY A 220 5.36 -3.71 -15.80
CA GLY A 220 6.23 -4.54 -16.66
C GLY A 220 7.51 -5.01 -15.94
N GLY A 221 8.60 -5.11 -16.70
CA GLY A 221 9.92 -5.47 -16.19
C GLY A 221 10.04 -6.92 -15.68
N TYR A 222 10.93 -7.14 -14.73
CA TYR A 222 11.19 -8.46 -14.12
C TYR A 222 9.91 -9.09 -13.53
N ALA A 223 9.12 -8.31 -12.81
CA ALA A 223 7.93 -8.82 -12.15
C ALA A 223 6.92 -9.42 -13.14
N ALA A 224 6.70 -8.77 -14.28
CA ALA A 224 5.80 -9.27 -15.33
C ALA A 224 6.31 -10.58 -15.96
N ARG A 225 7.63 -10.78 -16.04
CA ARG A 225 8.21 -12.03 -16.55
C ARG A 225 8.14 -13.21 -15.58
N GLN A 226 7.90 -12.95 -14.30
CA GLN A 226 7.82 -13.98 -13.26
C GLN A 226 6.40 -14.49 -13.02
N THR A 227 5.38 -13.76 -13.49
CA THR A 227 4.00 -14.18 -13.35
C THR A 227 3.52 -14.93 -14.58
N ASN A 228 2.78 -16.00 -14.35
CA ASN A 228 2.02 -16.73 -15.39
C ASN A 228 0.50 -16.45 -15.27
N TRP A 229 0.12 -15.61 -14.31
CA TRP A 229 -1.26 -15.28 -14.05
C TRP A 229 -1.62 -13.93 -14.68
N PHE A 230 -2.74 -13.92 -15.36
CA PHE A 230 -3.28 -12.73 -16.02
C PHE A 230 -3.65 -11.64 -15.01
N GLY A 231 -2.91 -10.56 -15.00
CA GLY A 231 -3.16 -9.38 -14.16
C GLY A 231 -2.53 -9.41 -12.77
N GLY A 232 -1.65 -10.35 -12.43
CA GLY A 232 -1.08 -10.50 -11.11
C GLY A 232 0.33 -9.96 -10.90
N ASP A 233 0.91 -9.26 -11.87
CA ASP A 233 2.31 -8.82 -11.79
C ASP A 233 2.52 -7.45 -11.11
N ALA A 234 1.45 -6.80 -10.66
CA ALA A 234 1.51 -5.49 -10.01
C ALA A 234 0.35 -5.30 -9.03
N GLU A 235 0.39 -6.01 -7.89
CA GLU A 235 -0.63 -5.95 -6.85
C GLU A 235 -0.05 -5.45 -5.52
N CYS A 236 -0.92 -5.05 -4.59
CA CYS A 236 -0.61 -4.68 -3.21
C CYS A 236 0.66 -3.82 -3.11
N PRO A 237 0.71 -2.62 -3.73
CA PRO A 237 1.85 -1.74 -3.58
C PRO A 237 1.99 -1.31 -2.13
N PHE A 238 3.21 -1.40 -1.61
CA PHE A 238 3.57 -0.76 -0.36
C PHE A 238 4.78 0.15 -0.60
N VAL A 239 4.69 1.42 -0.23
CA VAL A 239 5.77 2.40 -0.42
C VAL A 239 6.16 3.01 0.92
N LEU A 240 7.46 3.06 1.20
CA LEU A 240 7.99 3.78 2.35
C LEU A 240 9.17 4.66 1.92
N GLU A 241 9.41 5.72 2.70
CA GLU A 241 10.60 6.54 2.58
C GLU A 241 11.65 6.09 3.60
N LYS A 242 12.88 5.94 3.14
CA LYS A 242 14.01 5.64 4.00
C LYS A 242 15.31 6.22 3.40
N ASP A 243 16.04 7.00 4.23
CA ASP A 243 17.35 7.57 3.89
C ASP A 243 17.35 8.35 2.55
N GLY A 244 16.25 9.07 2.27
CA GLY A 244 16.08 9.90 1.07
C GLY A 244 15.72 9.12 -0.21
N LEU A 245 15.43 7.83 -0.09
CA LEU A 245 14.89 6.99 -1.17
C LEU A 245 13.48 6.49 -0.81
N PHE A 246 12.67 6.29 -1.86
CA PHE A 246 11.38 5.65 -1.78
C PHE A 246 11.52 4.19 -2.21
N TYR A 247 10.99 3.29 -1.38
CA TYR A 247 11.06 1.85 -1.61
C TYR A 247 9.66 1.34 -1.92
N LEU A 248 9.44 0.82 -3.12
CA LEU A 248 8.20 0.16 -3.52
C LEU A 248 8.37 -1.36 -3.38
N PHE A 249 7.43 -1.98 -2.68
CA PHE A 249 7.19 -3.41 -2.66
C PHE A 249 6.01 -3.69 -3.58
N ARG A 250 6.24 -4.41 -4.68
CA ARG A 250 5.23 -4.73 -5.70
C ARG A 250 5.01 -6.23 -5.72
N ASN A 251 3.80 -6.65 -5.35
CA ASN A 251 3.46 -8.07 -5.30
C ASN A 251 3.15 -8.60 -6.68
N GLN A 252 3.57 -9.84 -6.96
CA GLN A 252 3.33 -10.50 -8.24
C GLN A 252 2.88 -11.95 -8.14
N LEU A 253 3.15 -12.65 -7.05
CA LEU A 253 2.71 -14.02 -6.85
C LEU A 253 2.22 -14.23 -5.43
N TYR A 254 1.17 -15.04 -5.30
CA TYR A 254 0.59 -15.47 -4.04
C TYR A 254 0.79 -16.96 -3.81
N GLY A 255 0.47 -17.44 -2.63
CA GLY A 255 0.50 -18.83 -2.28
C GLY A 255 1.92 -19.36 -2.09
N ARG A 256 2.14 -20.65 -2.39
CA ARG A 256 3.43 -21.34 -2.13
C ARG A 256 4.61 -20.76 -2.91
N ASN A 257 4.34 -20.19 -4.07
CA ASN A 257 5.34 -19.56 -4.94
C ASN A 257 5.32 -18.03 -4.81
N ASN A 258 4.88 -17.51 -3.65
CA ASN A 258 4.75 -16.08 -3.42
C ASN A 258 6.05 -15.33 -3.76
N LEU A 259 5.89 -14.17 -4.38
CA LEU A 259 7.00 -13.34 -4.81
C LEU A 259 6.58 -11.86 -4.80
N ASN A 260 7.44 -11.03 -4.25
CA ASN A 260 7.31 -9.59 -4.22
C ASN A 260 8.62 -8.97 -4.70
N THR A 261 8.56 -8.09 -5.69
CA THR A 261 9.74 -7.39 -6.21
C THR A 261 9.87 -6.02 -5.55
N GLN A 262 11.11 -5.67 -5.16
CA GLN A 262 11.41 -4.40 -4.52
C GLN A 262 12.14 -3.47 -5.48
N TYR A 263 11.77 -2.20 -5.42
CA TYR A 263 12.35 -1.10 -6.18
C TYR A 263 12.76 0.02 -5.23
N ALA A 264 13.83 0.75 -5.56
CA ALA A 264 14.28 1.95 -4.82
C ALA A 264 14.49 3.11 -5.79
N SER A 265 13.87 4.24 -5.51
CA SER A 265 13.92 5.42 -6.39
C SER A 265 14.03 6.71 -5.56
N PRO A 266 14.76 7.72 -6.01
CA PRO A 266 14.72 9.06 -5.40
C PRO A 266 13.42 9.81 -5.74
N ASN A 267 12.62 9.32 -6.69
CA ASN A 267 11.36 9.93 -7.10
C ASN A 267 10.18 9.02 -6.73
N PRO A 268 9.26 9.47 -5.84
CA PRO A 268 8.09 8.68 -5.43
C PRO A 268 7.10 8.39 -6.57
N LEU A 269 7.22 9.06 -7.70
CA LEU A 269 6.37 8.88 -8.87
C LEU A 269 7.00 8.06 -9.99
N ASN A 270 8.17 7.41 -9.74
CA ASN A 270 8.85 6.62 -10.77
C ASN A 270 9.65 5.47 -10.17
N PHE A 271 9.13 4.24 -10.29
CA PHE A 271 9.83 3.01 -9.90
C PHE A 271 10.18 2.11 -11.10
N GLY A 272 9.99 2.62 -12.32
CA GLY A 272 10.22 1.94 -13.59
C GLY A 272 8.92 1.45 -14.25
N VAL A 273 8.72 1.87 -15.51
CA VAL A 273 7.64 1.41 -16.39
C VAL A 273 8.29 0.75 -17.60
N GLY A 274 8.08 -0.56 -17.74
CA GLY A 274 8.71 -1.37 -18.79
C GLY A 274 10.20 -1.65 -18.58
N ASP A 275 10.79 -1.23 -17.45
CA ASP A 275 12.21 -1.39 -17.16
C ASP A 275 12.47 -1.77 -15.70
N ASP A 276 13.71 -2.18 -15.40
CA ASP A 276 14.18 -2.64 -14.09
C ASP A 276 15.25 -1.71 -13.47
N ARG A 277 15.38 -0.46 -13.92
CA ARG A 277 16.46 0.48 -13.47
C ARG A 277 16.45 0.76 -11.96
N HIS A 278 15.29 0.66 -11.34
CA HIS A 278 15.10 0.88 -9.91
C HIS A 278 14.93 -0.42 -9.10
N ARG A 279 14.98 -1.58 -9.75
CA ARG A 279 14.87 -2.86 -9.08
C ARG A 279 16.08 -3.14 -8.20
N ILE A 280 15.83 -3.50 -6.92
CA ILE A 280 16.89 -3.81 -5.94
C ILE A 280 16.86 -5.28 -5.48
N GLY A 281 15.74 -5.99 -5.65
CA GLY A 281 15.64 -7.37 -5.21
C GLY A 281 14.25 -7.96 -5.39
N ALA A 282 14.08 -9.15 -4.82
CA ALA A 282 12.80 -9.82 -4.66
C ALA A 282 12.80 -10.65 -3.37
N LEU A 283 11.64 -10.76 -2.71
CA LEU A 283 11.43 -11.55 -1.50
C LEU A 283 10.31 -12.58 -1.70
N PRO A 284 10.42 -13.78 -1.10
CA PRO A 284 9.40 -14.82 -1.16
C PRO A 284 8.27 -14.52 -0.16
N VAL A 285 7.58 -13.41 -0.38
CA VAL A 285 6.45 -12.93 0.44
C VAL A 285 5.32 -12.46 -0.48
N ALA A 286 4.09 -12.39 0.06
CA ALA A 286 2.95 -11.83 -0.63
C ALA A 286 2.27 -10.75 0.22
N ALA A 287 1.83 -9.67 -0.44
CA ALA A 287 1.15 -8.51 0.13
C ALA A 287 1.84 -7.98 1.41
N PRO A 288 3.15 -7.62 1.35
CA PRO A 288 3.86 -7.19 2.54
C PRO A 288 3.43 -5.82 3.02
N GLU A 289 3.27 -5.67 4.34
CA GLU A 289 3.10 -4.42 5.06
C GLU A 289 4.33 -4.17 5.95
N ILE A 290 4.95 -3.00 5.87
CA ILE A 290 6.14 -2.69 6.64
C ILE A 290 5.78 -1.79 7.81
N VAL A 291 6.15 -2.22 9.01
CA VAL A 291 5.91 -1.49 10.25
C VAL A 291 7.24 -1.06 10.87
N PHE A 292 7.37 0.22 11.18
CA PHE A 292 8.47 0.72 12.01
C PHE A 292 7.96 0.92 13.44
N HIS A 293 8.56 0.19 14.38
CA HIS A 293 8.17 0.23 15.79
C HIS A 293 9.37 0.08 16.72
N GLN A 294 9.48 0.95 17.71
CA GLN A 294 10.56 0.95 18.71
C GLN A 294 11.98 0.82 18.11
N GLY A 295 12.24 1.63 17.06
CA GLY A 295 13.55 1.66 16.40
C GLY A 295 13.86 0.47 15.49
N ARG A 296 12.89 -0.40 15.21
CA ARG A 296 13.05 -1.60 14.38
C ARG A 296 12.00 -1.66 13.28
N TYR A 297 12.37 -2.27 12.17
CA TYR A 297 11.44 -2.60 11.09
C TYR A 297 10.92 -4.02 11.27
N TYR A 298 9.66 -4.19 10.91
CA TYR A 298 8.96 -5.47 10.84
C TYR A 298 8.27 -5.57 9.50
N MET A 299 8.13 -6.78 8.99
CA MET A 299 7.33 -7.09 7.82
C MET A 299 6.20 -8.01 8.23
N ALA A 300 4.97 -7.59 8.01
CA ALA A 300 3.82 -8.48 8.00
C ALA A 300 3.59 -8.98 6.57
N ALA A 301 3.20 -10.23 6.39
CA ALA A 301 2.94 -10.82 5.07
C ALA A 301 1.95 -11.97 5.19
N LEU A 302 1.32 -12.33 4.07
CA LEU A 302 0.50 -13.53 4.00
C LEU A 302 1.32 -14.79 4.23
N LYS A 303 0.72 -15.78 4.88
CA LYS A 303 1.30 -17.13 4.90
C LYS A 303 1.28 -17.74 3.50
N PRO A 304 2.28 -18.57 3.12
CA PRO A 304 2.29 -19.23 1.81
C PRO A 304 1.09 -20.15 1.56
N THR A 305 0.40 -20.55 2.60
CA THR A 305 -0.81 -21.39 2.55
C THR A 305 -2.09 -20.59 2.37
N LEU A 306 -2.01 -19.25 2.42
CA LEU A 306 -3.14 -18.30 2.38
C LEU A 306 -4.19 -18.54 3.49
N ASP A 307 -3.76 -19.13 4.61
CA ASP A 307 -4.60 -19.42 5.78
C ASP A 307 -4.31 -18.45 6.94
N GLY A 308 -3.67 -17.32 6.68
CA GLY A 308 -3.40 -16.33 7.71
C GLY A 308 -2.28 -15.35 7.38
N ILE A 309 -1.98 -14.52 8.36
CA ILE A 309 -0.95 -13.48 8.32
C ILE A 309 0.13 -13.78 9.37
N ARG A 310 1.38 -13.47 9.04
CA ARG A 310 2.56 -13.66 9.87
C ARG A 310 3.41 -12.39 9.86
N ILE A 311 4.22 -12.21 10.91
CA ILE A 311 5.16 -11.10 11.04
C ILE A 311 6.57 -11.66 11.22
N ALA A 312 7.57 -10.94 10.73
CA ALA A 312 8.98 -11.16 11.03
C ALA A 312 9.68 -9.82 11.24
N ARG A 313 10.87 -9.85 11.81
CA ARG A 313 11.75 -8.68 11.80
C ARG A 313 12.27 -8.44 10.40
N LEU A 314 12.50 -7.18 10.07
CA LEU A 314 13.08 -6.75 8.79
C LEU A 314 14.35 -5.96 9.06
N ARG A 315 15.42 -6.26 8.37
CA ARG A 315 16.64 -5.46 8.36
C ARG A 315 16.94 -4.93 6.98
N TRP A 316 17.65 -3.83 6.93
CA TRP A 316 18.13 -3.21 5.72
C TRP A 316 19.64 -3.40 5.60
N VAL A 317 20.10 -3.98 4.51
CA VAL A 317 21.51 -4.31 4.30
C VAL A 317 22.03 -3.67 3.03
N LYS A 318 23.34 -3.44 2.95
CA LYS A 318 23.99 -3.10 1.68
C LYS A 318 23.93 -4.31 0.74
N PRO A 319 23.71 -4.09 -0.57
CA PRO A 319 23.70 -5.16 -1.57
C PRO A 319 25.05 -5.86 -1.69
#